data_6f088a8cc3aed8134b47b70b35f18781
#
_entry.id   6f088a8cc3aed8134b47b70b35f18781
#
_cell.length_a   1.000
_cell.length_b   1.000
_cell.length_c   1.000
_cell.angle_alpha   90.00
_cell.angle_beta   90.00
_cell.angle_gamma   90.00
#
_symmetry.space_group_name_H-M   'P 1'
#
loop_
_entity.id
_entity.type
_entity.pdbx_description
1 polymer ?
#
loop_
_entity_poly.entity_id
_entity_poly.type
_entity_poly.pdbx_seq_one_letter_code
_entity_poly.pdbx_strand_id
1 'polypeptide(L)'
;MIDGDAVIHELVLPAPAEQVFDMFTDPRQLVRWIGISADLQPWPGGRFRFEVTPGQFCEGQYVIVERPGRLVFTWGWTDPRFGLPPGTSRVEVTLTRSGADGRQTRLRLVHTGLAGDLGLLHDDGWSRFLARLTAAADGAQPSPYPGEQPDERLASLHQQHGRKDRS
;
A
#
# COMPACT_ATOMS: atom_id res chain seq x y z
N MET A 1 7.99 6.34 6.62
CA MET A 1 8.16 7.28 7.78
C MET A 1 6.91 7.27 8.65
N ILE A 2 7.07 7.13 9.93
CA ILE A 2 5.95 7.12 10.88
C ILE A 2 5.84 8.50 11.51
N ASP A 3 4.62 9.06 11.54
CA ASP A 3 4.30 10.34 12.13
C ASP A 3 3.00 10.19 12.94
N GLY A 4 3.12 10.05 14.28
CA GLY A 4 1.97 9.74 15.14
C GLY A 4 1.32 8.41 14.78
N ASP A 5 0.05 8.43 14.39
CA ASP A 5 -0.69 7.27 13.90
C ASP A 5 -0.68 7.16 12.36
N ALA A 6 0.12 7.98 11.68
CA ALA A 6 0.23 7.99 10.23
C ALA A 6 1.54 7.37 9.75
N VAL A 7 1.44 6.65 8.64
CA VAL A 7 2.58 6.18 7.84
C VAL A 7 2.58 6.96 6.55
N ILE A 8 3.71 7.57 6.21
CA ILE A 8 3.86 8.46 5.05
C ILE A 8 4.99 7.97 4.15
N HIS A 9 4.72 7.84 2.87
CA HIS A 9 5.72 7.51 1.85
C HIS A 9 5.59 8.44 0.66
N GLU A 10 6.73 8.89 0.14
CA GLU A 10 6.81 9.69 -1.08
C GLU A 10 7.87 9.11 -1.99
N LEU A 11 7.54 8.98 -3.28
CA LEU A 11 8.48 8.47 -4.28
C LEU A 11 8.10 8.98 -5.68
N VAL A 12 9.03 8.85 -6.62
CA VAL A 12 8.79 9.14 -8.03
C VAL A 12 8.78 7.84 -8.80
N LEU A 13 7.71 7.63 -9.58
CA LEU A 13 7.49 6.40 -10.36
C LEU A 13 7.77 6.66 -11.84
N PRO A 14 8.37 5.71 -12.57
CA PRO A 14 8.70 5.85 -13.98
C PRO A 14 7.50 5.54 -14.89
N ALA A 15 6.36 6.17 -14.64
CA ALA A 15 5.13 5.97 -15.41
C ALA A 15 4.21 7.19 -15.29
N PRO A 16 3.35 7.44 -16.30
CA PRO A 16 2.36 8.52 -16.24
C PRO A 16 1.33 8.31 -15.12
N ALA A 17 0.77 9.40 -14.62
CA ALA A 17 -0.20 9.38 -13.50
C ALA A 17 -1.41 8.50 -13.80
N GLU A 18 -1.92 8.51 -15.02
CA GLU A 18 -3.05 7.69 -15.45
C GLU A 18 -2.74 6.20 -15.30
N GLN A 19 -1.54 5.78 -15.70
CA GLN A 19 -1.09 4.40 -15.56
C GLN A 19 -0.94 4.00 -14.10
N VAL A 20 -0.35 4.87 -13.28
CA VAL A 20 -0.18 4.61 -11.83
C VAL A 20 -1.55 4.52 -11.16
N PHE A 21 -2.48 5.40 -11.51
CA PHE A 21 -3.84 5.36 -10.98
C PHE A 21 -4.52 4.01 -11.29
N ASP A 22 -4.39 3.52 -12.52
CA ASP A 22 -4.94 2.23 -12.94
C ASP A 22 -4.33 1.07 -12.15
N MET A 23 -3.08 1.19 -11.67
CA MET A 23 -2.43 0.17 -10.84
C MET A 23 -3.06 0.04 -9.45
N PHE A 24 -3.84 1.03 -9.01
CA PHE A 24 -4.60 0.99 -7.76
C PHE A 24 -6.08 0.63 -7.96
N THR A 25 -6.60 0.68 -9.18
CA THR A 25 -8.04 0.58 -9.45
C THR A 25 -8.44 -0.54 -10.39
N ASP A 26 -7.51 -1.07 -11.18
CA ASP A 26 -7.74 -2.23 -12.04
C ASP A 26 -7.21 -3.49 -11.33
N PRO A 27 -8.05 -4.51 -11.10
CA PRO A 27 -7.62 -5.72 -10.40
C PRO A 27 -6.41 -6.41 -11.05
N ARG A 28 -6.34 -6.40 -12.37
CA ARG A 28 -5.23 -7.01 -13.12
C ARG A 28 -3.93 -6.23 -12.94
N GLN A 29 -4.02 -4.93 -12.74
CA GLN A 29 -2.86 -4.08 -12.48
C GLN A 29 -2.43 -4.12 -11.02
N LEU A 30 -3.38 -4.15 -10.10
CA LEU A 30 -3.07 -4.19 -8.67
C LEU A 30 -2.25 -5.44 -8.30
N VAL A 31 -2.62 -6.61 -8.81
CA VAL A 31 -1.93 -7.87 -8.49
C VAL A 31 -0.52 -7.96 -9.06
N ARG A 32 -0.12 -7.03 -9.91
CA ARG A 32 1.27 -6.95 -10.38
C ARG A 32 2.24 -6.51 -9.28
N TRP A 33 1.75 -5.86 -8.24
CA TRP A 33 2.61 -5.30 -7.19
C TRP A 33 2.13 -5.58 -5.76
N ILE A 34 0.84 -5.89 -5.56
CA ILE A 34 0.30 -6.16 -4.22
C ILE A 34 -0.69 -7.33 -4.28
N GLY A 35 -0.29 -8.47 -3.74
CA GLY A 35 -1.20 -9.62 -3.61
C GLY A 35 -1.29 -10.53 -4.83
N ILE A 36 -2.19 -11.48 -4.73
CA ILE A 36 -2.40 -12.59 -5.69
C ILE A 36 -3.77 -12.58 -6.35
N SER A 37 -4.74 -11.90 -5.76
CA SER A 37 -6.07 -11.67 -6.33
C SER A 37 -6.64 -10.36 -5.84
N ALA A 38 -7.57 -9.77 -6.58
CA ALA A 38 -8.21 -8.51 -6.20
C ALA A 38 -9.65 -8.45 -6.71
N ASP A 39 -10.51 -7.81 -5.92
CA ASP A 39 -11.89 -7.49 -6.26
C ASP A 39 -12.09 -6.00 -5.97
N LEU A 40 -12.16 -5.20 -7.01
CA LEU A 40 -12.16 -3.74 -6.93
C LEU A 40 -13.38 -3.16 -7.63
N GLN A 41 -14.07 -2.25 -6.93
CA GLN A 41 -15.16 -1.45 -7.47
C GLN A 41 -14.77 0.02 -7.31
N PRO A 42 -14.03 0.61 -8.27
CA PRO A 42 -13.36 1.90 -8.11
C PRO A 42 -14.31 3.10 -8.26
N TRP A 43 -15.26 3.21 -7.35
CA TRP A 43 -16.17 4.35 -7.20
C TRP A 43 -16.48 4.55 -5.72
N PRO A 44 -16.89 5.75 -5.30
CA PRO A 44 -17.19 6.01 -3.87
C PRO A 44 -18.20 5.00 -3.32
N GLY A 45 -17.84 4.35 -2.20
CA GLY A 45 -18.62 3.28 -1.58
C GLY A 45 -18.37 1.89 -2.17
N GLY A 46 -17.61 1.80 -3.27
CA GLY A 46 -17.29 0.53 -3.91
C GLY A 46 -16.25 -0.28 -3.13
N ARG A 47 -16.23 -1.58 -3.38
CA ARG A 47 -15.36 -2.51 -2.67
C ARG A 47 -13.90 -2.32 -3.03
N PHE A 48 -13.04 -2.34 -2.01
CA PHE A 48 -11.60 -2.47 -2.13
C PHE A 48 -11.18 -3.73 -1.38
N ARG A 49 -10.74 -4.75 -2.11
CA ARG A 49 -10.36 -6.03 -1.50
C ARG A 49 -9.25 -6.68 -2.31
N PHE A 50 -8.22 -7.17 -1.61
CA PHE A 50 -7.21 -8.01 -2.25
C PHE A 50 -6.74 -9.11 -1.30
N GLU A 51 -6.27 -10.20 -1.89
CA GLU A 51 -5.66 -11.31 -1.17
C GLU A 51 -4.15 -11.17 -1.26
N VAL A 52 -3.49 -10.90 -0.14
CA VAL A 52 -2.04 -10.66 -0.13
C VAL A 52 -1.24 -11.95 -0.20
N THR A 53 -1.67 -12.95 0.57
CA THR A 53 -1.18 -14.33 0.54
C THR A 53 -2.40 -15.24 0.67
N PRO A 54 -2.30 -16.57 0.40
CA PRO A 54 -3.47 -17.43 0.47
C PRO A 54 -4.22 -17.32 1.80
N GLY A 55 -5.49 -16.91 1.73
CA GLY A 55 -6.38 -16.77 2.87
C GLY A 55 -6.24 -15.47 3.67
N GLN A 56 -5.29 -14.58 3.32
CA GLN A 56 -5.12 -13.29 4.00
C GLN A 56 -5.64 -12.16 3.13
N PHE A 57 -6.74 -11.55 3.56
CA PHE A 57 -7.42 -10.49 2.80
C PHE A 57 -7.31 -9.15 3.50
N CYS A 58 -7.03 -8.13 2.69
CA CYS A 58 -7.21 -6.73 3.07
C CYS A 58 -8.54 -6.27 2.49
N GLU A 59 -9.35 -5.58 3.29
CA GLU A 59 -10.67 -5.13 2.88
C GLU A 59 -10.95 -3.70 3.33
N GLY A 60 -11.69 -2.98 2.49
CA GLY A 60 -12.19 -1.66 2.75
C GLY A 60 -13.11 -1.20 1.63
N GLN A 61 -13.25 0.11 1.50
CA GLN A 61 -14.08 0.75 0.48
C GLN A 61 -13.35 1.94 -0.10
N TYR A 62 -13.57 2.21 -1.39
CA TYR A 62 -13.19 3.48 -1.99
C TYR A 62 -14.02 4.60 -1.38
N VAL A 63 -13.41 5.72 -1.07
CA VAL A 63 -14.06 6.92 -0.51
C VAL A 63 -14.03 8.05 -1.54
N ILE A 64 -12.86 8.31 -2.12
CA ILE A 64 -12.66 9.33 -3.15
C ILE A 64 -11.93 8.66 -4.32
N VAL A 65 -12.45 8.87 -5.53
CA VAL A 65 -11.86 8.35 -6.77
C VAL A 65 -11.85 9.49 -7.78
N GLU A 66 -10.72 10.18 -7.89
CA GLU A 66 -10.52 11.36 -8.76
C GLU A 66 -9.34 11.10 -9.70
N ARG A 67 -9.61 10.44 -10.81
CA ARG A 67 -8.58 10.06 -11.79
C ARG A 67 -8.02 11.30 -12.51
N PRO A 68 -6.69 11.45 -12.64
CA PRO A 68 -5.64 10.52 -12.18
C PRO A 68 -4.95 10.95 -10.88
N GLY A 69 -5.46 11.93 -10.15
CA GLY A 69 -4.69 12.66 -9.15
C GLY A 69 -4.91 12.26 -7.70
N ARG A 70 -6.07 11.72 -7.34
CA ARG A 70 -6.37 11.48 -5.94
C ARG A 70 -7.24 10.23 -5.75
N LEU A 71 -6.85 9.42 -4.78
CA LEU A 71 -7.55 8.21 -4.42
C LEU A 71 -7.54 8.06 -2.90
N VAL A 72 -8.70 7.79 -2.31
CA VAL A 72 -8.82 7.50 -0.88
C VAL A 72 -9.62 6.22 -0.72
N PHE A 73 -9.10 5.30 0.07
CA PHE A 73 -9.81 4.06 0.40
C PHE A 73 -9.56 3.68 1.86
N THR A 74 -10.49 2.96 2.46
CA THR A 74 -10.32 2.41 3.79
C THR A 74 -9.60 1.06 3.71
N TRP A 75 -9.05 0.62 4.85
CA TRP A 75 -8.13 -0.51 4.88
C TRP A 75 -8.25 -1.23 6.21
N GLY A 76 -8.13 -2.54 6.17
CA GLY A 76 -8.01 -3.38 7.34
C GLY A 76 -7.80 -4.83 6.91
N TRP A 77 -7.65 -5.72 7.86
CA TRP A 77 -7.31 -7.11 7.61
C TRP A 77 -8.36 -8.05 8.18
N THR A 78 -8.69 -9.11 7.46
CA THR A 78 -9.61 -10.14 7.96
C THR A 78 -8.98 -11.03 9.02
N ASP A 79 -7.64 -11.15 9.02
CA ASP A 79 -6.90 -11.90 10.03
C ASP A 79 -6.84 -11.09 11.33
N PRO A 80 -7.45 -11.59 12.43
CA PRO A 80 -7.49 -10.84 13.69
C PRO A 80 -6.11 -10.62 14.33
N ARG A 81 -5.07 -11.36 13.93
CA ARG A 81 -3.71 -11.15 14.41
C ARG A 81 -3.13 -9.79 14.04
N PHE A 82 -3.62 -9.17 12.97
CA PHE A 82 -3.20 -7.80 12.62
C PHE A 82 -3.73 -6.75 13.61
N GLY A 83 -4.86 -7.02 14.29
CA GLY A 83 -5.47 -6.04 15.20
C GLY A 83 -5.99 -4.79 14.50
N LEU A 84 -6.30 -4.89 13.21
CA LEU A 84 -6.80 -3.79 12.39
C LEU A 84 -7.96 -4.33 11.54
N PRO A 85 -9.20 -4.34 12.06
CA PRO A 85 -10.34 -4.87 11.33
C PRO A 85 -10.59 -4.16 9.99
N PRO A 86 -11.24 -4.82 9.03
CA PRO A 86 -11.56 -4.21 7.74
C PRO A 86 -12.23 -2.83 7.89
N GLY A 87 -11.78 -1.88 7.08
CA GLY A 87 -12.36 -0.54 7.01
C GLY A 87 -12.03 0.40 8.17
N THR A 88 -11.13 0.03 9.08
CA THR A 88 -10.86 0.83 10.29
C THR A 88 -9.67 1.79 10.16
N SER A 89 -8.94 1.74 9.06
CA SER A 89 -7.89 2.71 8.76
C SER A 89 -8.12 3.30 7.36
N ARG A 90 -7.33 4.31 7.00
CA ARG A 90 -7.58 5.10 5.78
C ARG A 90 -6.27 5.36 5.04
N VAL A 91 -6.28 5.09 3.74
CA VAL A 91 -5.15 5.34 2.84
C VAL A 91 -5.53 6.45 1.87
N GLU A 92 -4.71 7.48 1.80
CA GLU A 92 -4.81 8.55 0.80
C GLU A 92 -3.60 8.49 -0.13
N VAL A 93 -3.86 8.43 -1.43
CA VAL A 93 -2.83 8.46 -2.48
C VAL A 93 -3.04 9.70 -3.32
N THR A 94 -1.98 10.51 -3.43
CA THR A 94 -1.94 11.69 -4.29
C THR A 94 -0.90 11.47 -5.38
N LEU A 95 -1.29 11.67 -6.64
CA LEU A 95 -0.44 11.50 -7.81
C LEU A 95 -0.29 12.84 -8.52
N THR A 96 0.96 13.27 -8.70
CA THR A 96 1.28 14.52 -9.38
C THR A 96 2.25 14.22 -10.53
N ARG A 97 1.96 14.76 -11.70
CA ARG A 97 2.87 14.62 -12.86
C ARG A 97 4.22 15.23 -12.54
N SER A 98 5.29 14.53 -12.95
CA SER A 98 6.67 14.89 -12.67
C SER A 98 7.52 14.62 -13.90
N GLY A 99 8.76 15.15 -13.87
CA GLY A 99 9.68 15.06 -15.00
C GLY A 99 9.40 16.09 -16.09
N ALA A 100 10.41 16.34 -16.94
CA ALA A 100 10.35 17.37 -17.98
C ALA A 100 9.28 17.12 -19.04
N ASP A 101 8.94 15.85 -19.27
CA ASP A 101 7.96 15.42 -20.28
C ASP A 101 6.64 14.92 -19.68
N GLY A 102 6.48 14.99 -18.35
CA GLY A 102 5.29 14.49 -17.63
C GLY A 102 5.12 12.98 -17.63
N ARG A 103 6.18 12.22 -17.95
CA ARG A 103 6.15 10.74 -17.99
C ARG A 103 6.46 10.07 -16.68
N GLN A 104 6.73 10.86 -15.65
CA GLN A 104 6.95 10.39 -14.29
C GLN A 104 5.81 10.84 -13.41
N THR A 105 5.64 10.17 -12.28
CA THR A 105 4.60 10.50 -11.30
C THR A 105 5.21 10.56 -9.91
N ARG A 106 4.99 11.67 -9.23
CA ARG A 106 5.25 11.78 -7.80
C ARG A 106 4.05 11.22 -7.06
N LEU A 107 4.29 10.19 -6.28
CA LEU A 107 3.28 9.57 -5.44
C LEU A 107 3.52 9.96 -3.99
N ARG A 108 2.46 10.39 -3.31
CA ARG A 108 2.44 10.56 -1.86
C ARG A 108 1.35 9.68 -1.29
N LEU A 109 1.72 8.80 -0.38
CA LEU A 109 0.79 7.89 0.30
C LEU A 109 0.78 8.20 1.79
N VAL A 110 -0.41 8.38 2.35
CA VAL A 110 -0.61 8.61 3.78
C VAL A 110 -1.62 7.59 4.30
N HIS A 111 -1.19 6.74 5.22
CA HIS A 111 -2.04 5.74 5.85
C HIS A 111 -2.25 6.12 7.32
N THR A 112 -3.45 6.49 7.70
CA THR A 112 -3.81 6.95 9.05
C THR A 112 -4.60 5.89 9.82
N GLY A 113 -4.62 6.01 11.15
CA GLY A 113 -5.29 5.06 12.04
C GLY A 113 -4.39 3.89 12.46
N LEU A 114 -3.06 4.08 12.44
CA LEU A 114 -2.06 3.04 12.67
C LEU A 114 -1.21 3.36 13.91
N ALA A 115 -1.77 3.19 15.08
CA ALA A 115 -1.04 3.45 16.33
C ALA A 115 -0.08 2.31 16.68
N GLY A 116 1.08 2.63 17.25
CA GLY A 116 2.02 1.67 17.82
C GLY A 116 2.58 0.68 16.79
N ASP A 117 2.51 -0.60 17.11
CA ASP A 117 3.01 -1.70 16.26
C ASP A 117 2.37 -1.74 14.89
N LEU A 118 1.12 -1.27 14.75
CA LEU A 118 0.46 -1.17 13.45
C LEU A 118 1.19 -0.21 12.51
N GLY A 119 1.67 0.92 13.05
CA GLY A 119 2.50 1.85 12.27
C GLY A 119 3.79 1.20 11.79
N LEU A 120 4.48 0.51 12.68
CA LEU A 120 5.74 -0.17 12.35
C LEU A 120 5.54 -1.24 11.28
N LEU A 121 4.51 -2.07 11.44
CA LEU A 121 4.19 -3.16 10.49
C LEU A 121 3.81 -2.61 9.11
N HIS A 122 3.00 -1.57 9.06
CA HIS A 122 2.52 -1.01 7.79
C HIS A 122 3.57 -0.12 7.11
N ASP A 123 4.44 0.55 7.89
CA ASP A 123 5.57 1.28 7.30
C ASP A 123 6.49 0.33 6.53
N ASP A 124 6.84 -0.79 7.14
CA ASP A 124 7.59 -1.85 6.46
C ASP A 124 6.84 -2.43 5.25
N GLY A 125 5.57 -2.75 5.42
CA GLY A 125 4.73 -3.30 4.36
C GLY A 125 4.63 -2.37 3.16
N TRP A 126 4.40 -1.08 3.38
CA TRP A 126 4.34 -0.10 2.30
C TRP A 126 5.69 0.07 1.61
N SER A 127 6.81 0.07 2.34
CA SER A 127 8.14 0.11 1.73
C SER A 127 8.31 -1.03 0.73
N ARG A 128 7.90 -2.21 1.08
CA ARG A 128 8.02 -3.41 0.23
C ARG A 128 7.04 -3.35 -0.96
N PHE A 129 5.79 -3.00 -0.74
CA PHE A 129 4.79 -2.89 -1.80
C PHE A 129 5.15 -1.79 -2.79
N LEU A 130 5.59 -0.63 -2.31
CA LEU A 130 5.91 0.50 -3.19
C LEU A 130 7.19 0.25 -4.01
N ALA A 131 8.15 -0.52 -3.48
CA ALA A 131 9.29 -0.99 -4.28
C ALA A 131 8.81 -1.90 -5.44
N ARG A 132 7.83 -2.77 -5.18
CA ARG A 132 7.22 -3.62 -6.20
C ARG A 132 6.42 -2.80 -7.21
N LEU A 133 5.69 -1.78 -6.76
CA LEU A 133 4.97 -0.86 -7.63
C LEU A 133 5.93 -0.14 -8.57
N THR A 134 7.06 0.33 -8.06
CA THR A 134 8.09 0.98 -8.88
C THR A 134 8.60 0.05 -9.98
N ALA A 135 8.93 -1.19 -9.64
CA ALA A 135 9.38 -2.19 -10.61
C ALA A 135 8.29 -2.49 -11.66
N ALA A 136 7.06 -2.67 -11.22
CA ALA A 136 5.92 -2.93 -12.12
C ALA A 136 5.65 -1.74 -13.04
N ALA A 137 5.75 -0.51 -12.54
CA ALA A 137 5.59 0.72 -13.33
C ALA A 137 6.66 0.84 -14.43
N ASP A 138 7.85 0.29 -14.19
CA ASP A 138 8.94 0.23 -15.17
C ASP A 138 8.85 -1.01 -16.09
N GLY A 139 7.75 -1.75 -16.05
CA GLY A 139 7.50 -2.90 -16.92
C GLY A 139 8.05 -4.23 -16.42
N ALA A 140 8.65 -4.29 -15.23
CA ALA A 140 9.16 -5.53 -14.66
C ALA A 140 8.03 -6.39 -14.07
N GLN A 141 8.35 -7.69 -13.90
CA GLN A 141 7.51 -8.62 -13.14
C GLN A 141 8.16 -8.81 -11.76
N PRO A 142 7.67 -8.14 -10.71
CA PRO A 142 8.25 -8.31 -9.38
C PRO A 142 8.14 -9.76 -8.89
N SER A 143 9.11 -10.20 -8.09
CA SER A 143 9.09 -11.51 -7.46
C SER A 143 7.83 -11.65 -6.58
N PRO A 144 7.29 -12.86 -6.38
CA PRO A 144 6.16 -13.07 -5.49
C PRO A 144 6.43 -12.48 -4.10
N TYR A 145 5.39 -11.91 -3.48
CA TYR A 145 5.51 -11.37 -2.13
C TYR A 145 5.81 -12.51 -1.15
N PRO A 146 6.86 -12.37 -0.30
CA PRO A 146 7.15 -13.40 0.70
C PRO A 146 6.06 -13.39 1.76
N GLY A 147 5.31 -14.49 1.87
CA GLY A 147 4.17 -14.62 2.76
C GLY A 147 4.57 -14.82 4.22
N GLU A 148 5.10 -13.80 4.87
CA GLU A 148 5.40 -13.83 6.30
C GLU A 148 4.14 -13.60 7.12
N GLN A 149 4.03 -14.31 8.26
CA GLN A 149 2.95 -14.08 9.21
C GLN A 149 3.17 -12.75 9.93
N PRO A 150 2.08 -12.01 10.30
CA PRO A 150 2.19 -10.69 10.89
C PRO A 150 3.03 -10.65 12.17
N ASP A 151 2.84 -11.61 13.05
CA ASP A 151 3.55 -11.71 14.34
C ASP A 151 5.05 -12.01 14.14
N GLU A 152 5.39 -12.89 13.21
CA GLU A 152 6.79 -13.18 12.85
C GLU A 152 7.49 -11.94 12.27
N ARG A 153 6.78 -11.25 11.37
CA ARG A 153 7.31 -10.02 10.75
C ARG A 153 7.49 -8.92 11.76
N LEU A 154 6.54 -8.72 12.65
CA LEU A 154 6.60 -7.70 13.69
C LEU A 154 7.77 -7.96 14.66
N ALA A 155 7.98 -9.21 15.07
CA ALA A 155 9.10 -9.60 15.92
C ALA A 155 10.44 -9.28 15.24
N SER A 156 10.57 -9.56 13.94
CA SER A 156 11.75 -9.23 13.15
C SER A 156 12.01 -7.73 13.10
N LEU A 157 10.96 -6.91 12.94
CA LEU A 157 11.06 -5.45 12.91
C LEU A 157 11.49 -4.89 14.27
N HIS A 158 10.98 -5.42 15.37
CA HIS A 158 11.40 -5.03 16.71
C HIS A 158 12.89 -5.31 16.94
N GLN A 159 13.40 -6.46 16.48
CA GLN A 159 14.80 -6.80 16.57
C GLN A 159 15.69 -5.83 15.77
N GLN A 160 15.27 -5.46 14.56
CA GLN A 160 16.00 -4.51 13.72
C GLN A 160 16.07 -3.12 14.33
N HIS A 161 15.00 -2.64 14.94
CA HIS A 161 14.94 -1.33 15.60
C HIS A 161 15.75 -1.35 16.91
N GLY A 162 15.68 -2.41 17.69
CA GLY A 162 16.47 -2.57 18.91
C GLY A 162 17.98 -2.59 18.67
N ARG A 163 18.44 -3.04 17.49
CA ARG A 163 19.87 -3.00 17.12
C ARG A 163 20.34 -1.59 16.75
N LYS A 164 19.48 -0.74 16.20
CA LYS A 164 19.83 0.65 15.87
C LYS A 164 19.99 1.51 17.10
N ASP A 165 19.25 1.22 18.17
CA ASP A 165 19.30 1.98 19.41
C ASP A 165 20.52 1.61 20.29
N ARG A 166 21.28 0.59 19.89
CA ARG A 166 22.45 0.10 20.64
C ARG A 166 23.80 0.51 20.03
N SER A 167 23.81 1.24 18.94
CA SER A 167 25.04 1.70 18.27
C SER A 167 25.39 3.14 18.61
#